data_bd824838c585b4317ead25cb89bb7aa8
#
_entry.id   bd824838c585b4317ead25cb89bb7aa8
#
_cell.length_a   1.000
_cell.length_b   1.000
_cell.length_c   1.000
_cell.angle_alpha   90.00
_cell.angle_beta   90.00
_cell.angle_gamma   90.00
#
_symmetry.space_group_name_H-M   'P 1'
#
loop_
_entity.id
_entity.type
_entity.pdbx_description
1 polymer ?
#
loop_
_entity_poly.entity_id
_entity_poly.type
_entity_poly.pdbx_seq_one_letter_code
_entity_poly.pdbx_strand_id
1 'polypeptide(L)'
;MSGTLFIIQTTLPRSWEEFEIGSFSQLLIEAGAACVQRTQIHSMYSWADTLHSDSEWSLEIKVSSSKKDTVLLKIEELHPDDTPQLLHWEVQASQGYADWTQIDRK
;
A
#
# COMPACT_ATOMS: atom_id res chain seq x y z
N MET A 1 3.21 -4.02 -26.39
CA MET A 1 1.88 -4.04 -25.77
C MET A 1 1.98 -3.65 -24.31
N SER A 2 0.93 -3.10 -23.78
CA SER A 2 0.87 -2.75 -22.36
C SER A 2 -0.25 -3.52 -21.66
N GLY A 3 -0.11 -3.69 -20.37
CA GLY A 3 -1.13 -4.23 -19.52
C GLY A 3 -1.49 -3.24 -18.44
N THR A 4 -2.34 -3.64 -17.50
CA THR A 4 -2.76 -2.79 -16.39
C THR A 4 -2.54 -3.52 -15.06
N LEU A 5 -2.39 -2.72 -14.02
CA LEU A 5 -2.37 -3.19 -12.64
C LEU A 5 -2.86 -2.04 -11.75
N PHE A 6 -3.00 -2.30 -10.46
CA PHE A 6 -3.38 -1.25 -9.51
C PHE A 6 -2.21 -0.88 -8.62
N ILE A 7 -2.15 0.40 -8.28
CA ILE A 7 -1.30 0.91 -7.22
C ILE A 7 -2.22 1.23 -6.05
N ILE A 8 -1.85 0.75 -4.87
CA ILE A 8 -2.51 1.10 -3.61
C ILE A 8 -1.51 1.90 -2.80
N GLN A 9 -1.96 2.98 -2.18
CA GLN A 9 -1.11 3.81 -1.34
C GLN A 9 -1.75 3.98 0.03
N THR A 10 -0.94 3.77 1.06
CA THR A 10 -1.35 4.00 2.45
C THR A 10 -0.18 4.58 3.23
N THR A 11 -0.46 5.10 4.41
CA THR A 11 0.57 5.61 5.31
C THR A 11 0.51 4.86 6.63
N LEU A 12 1.64 4.75 7.30
CA LEU A 12 1.75 4.11 8.61
C LEU A 12 2.52 5.05 9.55
N PRO A 13 2.28 4.93 10.87
CA PRO A 13 2.93 5.82 11.84
C PRO A 13 4.46 5.78 11.75
N ARG A 14 5.08 6.95 11.82
CA ARG A 14 6.56 7.03 11.79
C ARG A 14 7.19 6.29 12.98
N SER A 15 6.44 6.13 14.06
CA SER A 15 6.89 5.39 15.25
C SER A 15 7.06 3.89 15.00
N TRP A 16 6.47 3.36 13.92
CA TRP A 16 6.66 1.95 13.57
C TRP A 16 8.12 1.70 13.21
N GLU A 17 8.66 0.62 13.73
CA GLU A 17 10.01 0.18 13.42
C GLU A 17 10.06 -0.55 12.08
N GLU A 18 11.25 -0.67 11.53
CA GLU A 18 11.47 -1.37 10.25
C GLU A 18 10.84 -2.77 10.25
N PHE A 19 10.97 -3.51 11.35
CA PHE A 19 10.43 -4.87 11.40
C PHE A 19 8.89 -4.86 11.37
N GLU A 20 8.25 -3.83 11.91
CA GLU A 20 6.79 -3.70 11.89
C GLU A 20 6.31 -3.43 10.45
N ILE A 21 7.00 -2.53 9.75
CA ILE A 21 6.72 -2.24 8.34
C ILE A 21 6.96 -3.50 7.50
N GLY A 22 8.04 -4.23 7.80
CA GLY A 22 8.35 -5.48 7.10
C GLY A 22 7.29 -6.55 7.30
N SER A 23 6.83 -6.72 8.53
CA SER A 23 5.77 -7.70 8.84
C SER A 23 4.45 -7.34 8.16
N PHE A 24 4.07 -6.05 8.21
CA PHE A 24 2.88 -5.56 7.54
C PHE A 24 2.97 -5.83 6.02
N SER A 25 4.12 -5.50 5.42
CA SER A 25 4.37 -5.70 3.99
C SER A 25 4.27 -7.17 3.60
N GLN A 26 4.86 -8.05 4.42
CA GLN A 26 4.83 -9.50 4.16
C GLN A 26 3.39 -10.03 4.16
N LEU A 27 2.56 -9.57 5.10
CA LEU A 27 1.16 -9.98 5.16
C LEU A 27 0.40 -9.51 3.91
N LEU A 28 0.73 -8.35 3.36
CA LEU A 28 0.12 -7.89 2.11
C LEU A 28 0.55 -8.75 0.92
N ILE A 29 1.82 -9.16 0.87
CA ILE A 29 2.29 -10.09 -0.17
C ILE A 29 1.52 -11.42 -0.08
N GLU A 30 1.34 -11.93 1.13
CA GLU A 30 0.57 -13.16 1.34
C GLU A 30 -0.89 -13.01 0.93
N ALA A 31 -1.44 -11.81 1.04
CA ALA A 31 -2.81 -11.50 0.63
C ALA A 31 -2.94 -11.32 -0.88
N GLY A 32 -1.82 -11.26 -1.61
CA GLY A 32 -1.83 -11.17 -3.07
C GLY A 32 -1.10 -9.99 -3.67
N ALA A 33 -0.55 -9.08 -2.87
CA ALA A 33 0.23 -7.97 -3.41
C ALA A 33 1.48 -8.51 -4.11
N ALA A 34 1.85 -7.89 -5.23
CA ALA A 34 3.03 -8.30 -5.98
C ALA A 34 4.30 -7.63 -5.45
N CYS A 35 4.18 -6.41 -5.02
CA CYS A 35 5.33 -5.63 -4.57
C CYS A 35 4.87 -4.58 -3.56
N VAL A 36 5.65 -4.39 -2.49
CA VAL A 36 5.42 -3.34 -1.50
C VAL A 36 6.69 -2.52 -1.38
N GLN A 37 6.59 -1.23 -1.67
CA GLN A 37 7.69 -0.29 -1.54
C GLN A 37 7.38 0.71 -0.44
N ARG A 38 8.39 1.18 0.26
CA ARG A 38 8.19 2.13 1.34
C ARG A 38 9.16 3.30 1.24
N THR A 39 8.67 4.47 1.69
CA THR A 39 9.47 5.70 1.79
C THR A 39 9.08 6.40 3.08
N GLN A 40 10.01 7.19 3.61
CA GLN A 40 9.68 8.09 4.70
C GLN A 40 9.25 9.42 4.08
N ILE A 41 8.11 9.95 4.56
CA ILE A 41 7.56 11.21 4.07
C ILE A 41 7.25 12.13 5.25
N HIS A 42 7.02 13.40 4.96
CA HIS A 42 6.54 14.36 5.93
C HIS A 42 5.23 14.92 5.43
N SER A 43 4.17 14.78 6.24
CA SER A 43 2.81 15.19 5.87
C SER A 43 2.37 16.39 6.69
N MET A 44 1.66 17.32 6.05
CA MET A 44 1.02 18.42 6.71
C MET A 44 -0.47 18.36 6.39
N TYR A 45 -1.32 18.41 7.41
CA TYR A 45 -2.76 18.25 7.23
C TYR A 45 -3.53 18.90 8.37
N SER A 46 -4.79 19.18 8.12
CA SER A 46 -5.70 19.72 9.10
C SER A 46 -6.62 18.61 9.62
N TRP A 47 -6.69 18.46 10.92
CA TRP A 47 -7.54 17.49 11.56
C TRP A 47 -8.09 18.07 12.86
N ALA A 48 -9.41 17.99 13.06
CA ALA A 48 -10.07 18.53 14.26
C ALA A 48 -9.69 20.00 14.53
N ASP A 49 -9.69 20.83 13.50
CA ASP A 49 -9.34 22.25 13.52
C ASP A 49 -7.90 22.54 13.96
N THR A 50 -7.05 21.52 13.94
CA THR A 50 -5.64 21.64 14.30
C THR A 50 -4.77 21.31 13.09
N LEU A 51 -3.73 22.11 12.86
CA LEU A 51 -2.74 21.84 11.83
C LEU A 51 -1.69 20.89 12.38
N HIS A 52 -1.52 19.76 11.68
CA HIS A 52 -0.54 18.74 12.03
C HIS A 52 0.59 18.72 11.00
N SER A 53 1.79 18.43 11.47
CA SER A 53 2.97 18.28 10.63
C SER A 53 3.75 17.09 11.17
N ASP A 54 3.61 15.94 10.51
CA ASP A 54 4.11 14.67 11.01
C ASP A 54 4.92 13.92 9.97
N SER A 55 5.91 13.17 10.44
CA SER A 55 6.60 12.19 9.61
C SER A 55 5.80 10.90 9.58
N GLU A 56 5.80 10.24 8.44
CA GLU A 56 5.06 8.98 8.24
C GLU A 56 5.86 8.07 7.33
N TRP A 57 5.53 6.77 7.38
CA TRP A 57 5.89 5.83 6.32
C TRP A 57 4.84 5.90 5.23
N SER A 58 5.25 5.95 3.98
CA SER A 58 4.37 5.81 2.83
C SER A 58 4.63 4.46 2.17
N LEU A 59 3.58 3.68 1.99
CA LEU A 59 3.66 2.40 1.29
C LEU A 59 2.99 2.52 -0.08
N GLU A 60 3.70 2.05 -1.09
CA GLU A 60 3.16 1.94 -2.44
C GLU A 60 3.14 0.47 -2.82
N ILE A 61 1.95 -0.04 -3.11
CA ILE A 61 1.70 -1.46 -3.29
C ILE A 61 1.26 -1.69 -4.74
N LYS A 62 1.96 -2.58 -5.45
CA LYS A 62 1.57 -2.99 -6.80
C LYS A 62 0.81 -4.30 -6.69
N VAL A 63 -0.35 -4.36 -7.33
CA VAL A 63 -1.22 -5.54 -7.24
C VAL A 63 -2.03 -5.68 -8.53
N SER A 64 -2.31 -6.92 -8.92
CA SER A 64 -3.16 -7.20 -10.07
C SER A 64 -4.62 -6.83 -9.76
N SER A 65 -5.38 -6.55 -10.80
CA SER A 65 -6.81 -6.23 -10.68
C SER A 65 -7.58 -7.30 -9.92
N SER A 66 -7.25 -8.57 -10.15
CA SER A 66 -7.97 -9.70 -9.54
C SER A 66 -7.72 -9.83 -8.04
N LYS A 67 -6.63 -9.25 -7.52
CA LYS A 67 -6.25 -9.38 -6.10
C LYS A 67 -6.38 -8.07 -5.33
N LYS A 68 -6.70 -6.99 -6.03
CA LYS A 68 -6.76 -5.65 -5.44
C LYS A 68 -7.69 -5.58 -4.23
N ASP A 69 -8.91 -6.07 -4.37
CA ASP A 69 -9.90 -5.96 -3.28
C ASP A 69 -9.49 -6.76 -2.05
N THR A 70 -8.88 -7.92 -2.24
CA THR A 70 -8.38 -8.73 -1.13
C THR A 70 -7.28 -8.00 -0.38
N VAL A 71 -6.37 -7.34 -1.10
CA VAL A 71 -5.29 -6.58 -0.48
C VAL A 71 -5.84 -5.34 0.25
N LEU A 72 -6.80 -4.64 -0.36
CA LEU A 72 -7.44 -3.50 0.29
C LEU A 72 -8.09 -3.89 1.62
N LEU A 73 -8.82 -5.00 1.64
CA LEU A 73 -9.45 -5.50 2.86
C LEU A 73 -8.40 -5.87 3.91
N LYS A 74 -7.29 -6.47 3.50
CA LYS A 74 -6.22 -6.82 4.42
C LYS A 74 -5.57 -5.58 5.04
N ILE A 75 -5.39 -4.52 4.26
CA ILE A 75 -4.87 -3.25 4.78
C ILE A 75 -5.81 -2.69 5.84
N GLU A 76 -7.11 -2.64 5.55
CA GLU A 76 -8.10 -2.13 6.52
C GLU A 76 -8.11 -2.95 7.80
N GLU A 77 -7.98 -4.26 7.70
CA GLU A 77 -7.94 -5.17 8.84
C GLU A 77 -6.72 -4.92 9.72
N LEU A 78 -5.57 -4.67 9.11
CA LEU A 78 -4.29 -4.57 9.82
C LEU A 78 -3.90 -3.14 10.23
N HIS A 79 -4.53 -2.14 9.62
CA HIS A 79 -4.12 -0.76 9.83
C HIS A 79 -4.43 -0.30 11.26
N PRO A 80 -3.50 0.44 11.90
CA PRO A 80 -3.71 0.92 13.27
C PRO A 80 -4.73 2.05 13.38
N ASP A 81 -5.02 2.78 12.29
CA ASP A 81 -5.96 3.89 12.31
C ASP A 81 -7.38 3.43 11.95
N ASP A 82 -8.38 4.04 12.58
CA ASP A 82 -9.79 3.76 12.27
C ASP A 82 -10.16 4.21 10.86
N THR A 83 -9.59 5.34 10.42
CA THR A 83 -9.82 5.89 9.09
C THR A 83 -8.47 6.12 8.41
N PRO A 84 -7.85 5.06 7.87
CA PRO A 84 -6.53 5.19 7.25
C PRO A 84 -6.60 5.95 5.92
N GLN A 85 -5.50 6.61 5.56
CA GLN A 85 -5.32 7.03 4.18
C GLN A 85 -5.20 5.78 3.34
N LEU A 86 -6.13 5.59 2.42
CA LEU A 86 -6.14 4.42 1.56
C LEU A 86 -6.60 4.84 0.17
N LEU A 87 -5.65 4.94 -0.74
CA LEU A 87 -5.88 5.37 -2.11
C LEU A 87 -5.57 4.21 -3.05
N HIS A 88 -6.26 4.15 -4.16
CA HIS A 88 -5.91 3.17 -5.18
C HIS A 88 -6.34 3.67 -6.55
N TRP A 89 -5.57 3.30 -7.57
CA TRP A 89 -5.87 3.68 -8.96
C TRP A 89 -5.25 2.69 -9.92
N GLU A 90 -5.85 2.60 -11.08
CA GLU A 90 -5.34 1.74 -12.14
C GLU A 90 -4.24 2.46 -12.91
N VAL A 91 -3.18 1.75 -13.24
CA VAL A 91 -2.09 2.28 -14.05
C VAL A 91 -1.81 1.34 -15.22
N GLN A 92 -1.25 1.91 -16.28
CA GLN A 92 -0.74 1.13 -17.39
C GLN A 92 0.70 0.72 -17.08
N ALA A 93 1.06 -0.48 -17.48
CA ALA A 93 2.38 -1.04 -17.27
C ALA A 93 2.81 -1.81 -18.52
N SER A 94 4.09 -2.11 -18.62
CA SER A 94 4.56 -3.03 -19.65
C SER A 94 3.85 -4.38 -19.47
N GLN A 95 3.63 -5.10 -20.56
CA GLN A 95 2.93 -6.37 -20.50
C GLN A 95 3.65 -7.36 -19.57
N GLY A 96 4.98 -7.42 -19.64
CA GLY A 96 5.74 -8.33 -18.79
C GLY A 96 5.56 -8.03 -17.30
N TYR A 97 5.58 -6.77 -16.92
CA TYR A 97 5.39 -6.39 -15.52
C TYR A 97 3.95 -6.67 -15.07
N ALA A 98 2.96 -6.33 -15.89
CA ALA A 98 1.56 -6.62 -15.58
C ALA A 98 1.34 -8.12 -15.38
N ASP A 99 1.91 -8.96 -16.26
CA ASP A 99 1.83 -10.41 -16.15
C ASP A 99 2.47 -10.90 -14.85
N TRP A 100 3.62 -10.33 -14.50
CA TRP A 100 4.32 -10.70 -13.26
C TRP A 100 3.47 -10.41 -12.02
N THR A 101 2.70 -9.32 -12.01
CA THR A 101 1.84 -8.99 -10.85
C THR A 101 0.71 -9.99 -10.67
N GLN A 102 0.37 -10.77 -11.69
CA GLN A 102 -0.71 -11.75 -11.63
C GLN A 102 -0.28 -13.11 -11.06
N ILE A 103 1.02 -13.34 -10.90
CA ILE A 103 1.53 -14.60 -10.37
C ILE A 103 1.07 -14.76 -8.92
N ASP A 104 0.57 -15.95 -8.57
CA ASP A 104 0.16 -16.25 -7.20
C ASP A 104 1.37 -16.31 -6.28
N ARG A 105 1.23 -15.71 -5.09
CA ARG A 105 2.31 -15.62 -4.10
C ARG A 105 1.79 -16.05 -2.74
N LYS A 106 2.68 -16.66 -2.00
CA LYS A 106 2.35 -17.10 -0.64
C LYS A 106 3.49 -16.76 0.32
#